data_da3c9469e10594234a9f6eacbfd8aedc
#
_entry.id   da3c9469e10594234a9f6eacbfd8aedc
#
_cell.length_a   1.000
_cell.length_b   1.000
_cell.length_c   1.000
_cell.angle_alpha   90.00
_cell.angle_beta   90.00
_cell.angle_gamma   90.00
#
_symmetry.space_group_name_H-M   'P 1'
#
loop_
_entity.id
_entity.type
_entity.pdbx_description
1 polymer ?
#
loop_
_entity_poly.entity_id
_entity_poly.type
_entity_poly.pdbx_seq_one_letter_code
_entity_poly.pdbx_strand_id
1 'polypeptide(L)'
;MKRNRTHSSLILIPVMLSFFVMGFVDLVGVAANHMKVDFELSDTMANLCPAMVFLWFLLFSIPAGILMNYIGRRKTVLLSLFITTVSLLIPLLRYEFVMMLISFSLLGIGNVLLQVSLNPLVSNVVSEIHLASSLSLGQFIKGIASFLAPLIASWAALTMNEWRELYPVFMLITLVSIIGLGFTSIEELDDYSESDSLKSYGKLLSKPLIRLVWIGIVCHVGIDVGINLTAPKLFIERLGFTVADASMAGSIYFLSRTVGCLIGAVALQYMAPDRFFRWSVLGLLFALIGLSFAFTLEQLYVVLLVLGVGNANIFSILISKVLNAFSDKKNEVSGLMITGLCGGALFVLPMGIVSDWIDSQAGSLIILGVGALYLTYLSGYFKKHPDLPQE
;
A
#
# COMPACT_ATOMS: atom_id res chain seq x y z
N MET A 1 9.68 -32.77 -5.22
CA MET A 1 9.69 -33.04 -3.77
C MET A 1 8.44 -32.47 -3.13
N LYS A 2 7.63 -33.25 -2.41
CA LYS A 2 6.44 -32.75 -1.69
C LYS A 2 6.94 -31.95 -0.46
N ARG A 3 7.01 -30.63 -0.57
CA ARG A 3 7.24 -29.72 0.56
C ARG A 3 6.10 -29.92 1.57
N ASN A 4 6.41 -30.31 2.79
CA ASN A 4 5.40 -30.57 3.83
C ASN A 4 4.50 -29.34 4.03
N ARG A 5 3.23 -29.43 3.65
CA ARG A 5 2.24 -28.32 3.71
C ARG A 5 2.08 -27.72 5.11
N THR A 6 2.29 -28.50 6.17
CA THR A 6 2.19 -28.07 7.57
C THR A 6 3.33 -27.11 7.98
N HIS A 7 4.56 -27.29 7.47
CA HIS A 7 5.66 -26.36 7.73
C HIS A 7 5.46 -25.00 7.05
N SER A 8 4.92 -24.98 5.82
CA SER A 8 4.66 -23.71 5.11
C SER A 8 3.64 -22.82 5.82
N SER A 9 2.59 -23.37 6.43
CA SER A 9 1.53 -22.60 7.09
C SER A 9 2.04 -21.90 8.37
N LEU A 10 2.91 -22.54 9.16
CA LEU A 10 3.49 -21.95 10.36
C LEU A 10 4.47 -20.81 10.05
N ILE A 11 5.20 -20.92 8.95
CA ILE A 11 6.13 -19.89 8.45
C ILE A 11 5.35 -18.65 7.97
N LEU A 12 4.15 -18.85 7.42
CA LEU A 12 3.36 -17.76 6.85
C LEU A 12 2.82 -16.80 7.95
N ILE A 13 2.58 -17.27 9.16
CA ILE A 13 2.02 -16.45 10.26
C ILE A 13 2.90 -15.24 10.60
N PRO A 14 4.21 -15.38 10.92
CA PRO A 14 5.06 -14.22 11.20
C PRO A 14 5.24 -13.29 9.99
N VAL A 15 5.22 -13.84 8.78
CA VAL A 15 5.26 -13.05 7.54
C VAL A 15 3.96 -12.21 7.42
N MET A 16 2.80 -12.81 7.68
CA MET A 16 1.51 -12.08 7.68
C MET A 16 1.43 -11.04 8.80
N LEU A 17 2.00 -11.31 9.97
CA LEU A 17 2.10 -10.32 11.04
C LEU A 17 2.96 -9.11 10.64
N SER A 18 3.97 -9.32 9.80
CA SER A 18 4.77 -8.22 9.23
C SER A 18 3.93 -7.34 8.27
N PHE A 19 2.93 -7.91 7.56
CA PHE A 19 1.95 -7.09 6.83
C PHE A 19 1.07 -6.26 7.74
N PHE A 20 0.73 -6.77 8.93
CA PHE A 20 0.01 -5.97 9.93
C PHE A 20 0.83 -4.74 10.34
N VAL A 21 2.12 -4.95 10.67
CA VAL A 21 3.05 -3.85 10.99
C VAL A 21 3.20 -2.87 9.82
N MET A 22 3.19 -3.36 8.58
CA MET A 22 3.23 -2.50 7.39
C MET A 22 2.05 -1.50 7.35
N GLY A 23 0.91 -1.82 7.95
CA GLY A 23 -0.25 -0.93 8.06
C GLY A 23 -0.04 0.24 9.01
N PHE A 24 0.98 0.22 9.86
CA PHE A 24 1.25 1.32 10.81
C PHE A 24 1.63 2.63 10.13
N VAL A 25 2.03 2.60 8.89
CA VAL A 25 2.27 3.81 8.10
C VAL A 25 1.01 4.69 8.00
N ASP A 26 -0.17 4.10 8.04
CA ASP A 26 -1.43 4.83 7.94
C ASP A 26 -1.79 5.56 9.26
N LEU A 27 -1.07 5.25 10.37
CA LEU A 27 -1.09 6.04 11.61
C LEU A 27 -0.74 7.52 11.39
N VAL A 28 0.06 7.82 10.39
CA VAL A 28 0.53 9.18 10.12
C VAL A 28 -0.63 10.18 9.94
N GLY A 29 -1.74 9.75 9.33
CA GLY A 29 -2.91 10.60 9.16
C GLY A 29 -3.61 10.95 10.49
N VAL A 30 -3.74 9.96 11.37
CA VAL A 30 -4.31 10.15 12.73
C VAL A 30 -3.40 11.07 13.55
N ALA A 31 -2.10 10.77 13.55
CA ALA A 31 -1.13 11.55 14.31
C ALA A 31 -1.03 13.01 13.82
N ALA A 32 -1.05 13.24 12.50
CA ALA A 32 -1.01 14.61 11.96
C ALA A 32 -2.19 15.47 12.45
N ASN A 33 -3.39 14.88 12.56
CA ASN A 33 -4.57 15.58 13.07
C ASN A 33 -4.44 15.93 14.56
N HIS A 34 -3.96 15.01 15.40
CA HIS A 34 -3.73 15.28 16.81
C HIS A 34 -2.61 16.31 17.02
N MET A 35 -1.48 16.13 16.31
CA MET A 35 -0.35 17.06 16.39
C MET A 35 -0.72 18.48 15.94
N LYS A 36 -1.62 18.62 14.97
CA LYS A 36 -2.12 19.93 14.54
C LYS A 36 -2.74 20.68 15.70
N VAL A 37 -3.51 19.99 16.53
CA VAL A 37 -4.16 20.58 17.73
C VAL A 37 -3.14 20.77 18.86
N ASP A 38 -2.36 19.73 19.17
CA ASP A 38 -1.46 19.72 20.32
C ASP A 38 -0.32 20.74 20.22
N PHE A 39 0.16 21.02 19.00
CA PHE A 39 1.25 21.97 18.73
C PHE A 39 0.77 23.26 18.03
N GLU A 40 -0.55 23.48 17.91
CA GLU A 40 -1.14 24.65 17.24
C GLU A 40 -0.57 24.87 15.82
N LEU A 41 -0.42 23.78 15.04
CA LEU A 41 0.23 23.82 13.73
C LEU A 41 -0.72 24.33 12.63
N SER A 42 -0.14 24.98 11.61
CA SER A 42 -0.82 25.17 10.34
C SER A 42 -1.04 23.83 9.63
N ASP A 43 -2.00 23.77 8.68
CA ASP A 43 -2.22 22.58 7.85
C ASP A 43 -0.96 22.15 7.08
N THR A 44 -0.20 23.12 6.58
CA THR A 44 1.07 22.86 5.90
C THR A 44 2.08 22.16 6.81
N MET A 45 2.23 22.63 8.05
CA MET A 45 3.15 22.00 9.01
C MET A 45 2.68 20.62 9.44
N ALA A 46 1.39 20.44 9.70
CA ALA A 46 0.83 19.13 10.04
C ALA A 46 1.05 18.10 8.90
N ASN A 47 0.91 18.55 7.64
CA ASN A 47 1.12 17.70 6.46
C ASN A 47 2.59 17.35 6.19
N LEU A 48 3.56 17.94 6.88
CA LEU A 48 4.96 17.51 6.77
C LEU A 48 5.15 16.07 7.27
N CYS A 49 4.38 15.60 8.24
CA CYS A 49 4.48 14.23 8.75
C CYS A 49 4.16 13.17 7.68
N PRO A 50 3.00 13.22 6.99
CA PRO A 50 2.75 12.38 5.83
C PRO A 50 3.81 12.54 4.74
N ALA A 51 4.21 13.79 4.44
CA ALA A 51 5.20 14.07 3.42
C ALA A 51 6.55 13.39 3.72
N MET A 52 7.00 13.41 4.97
CA MET A 52 8.22 12.73 5.41
C MET A 52 8.15 11.23 5.16
N VAL A 53 7.01 10.59 5.45
CA VAL A 53 6.84 9.16 5.19
C VAL A 53 6.92 8.84 3.70
N PHE A 54 6.14 9.54 2.87
CA PHE A 54 6.05 9.24 1.43
C PHE A 54 7.31 9.62 0.65
N LEU A 55 8.09 10.59 1.11
CA LEU A 55 9.38 10.96 0.51
C LEU A 55 10.33 9.77 0.44
N TRP A 56 10.36 8.95 1.48
CA TRP A 56 11.24 7.79 1.54
C TRP A 56 10.88 6.69 0.55
N PHE A 57 9.60 6.56 0.14
CA PHE A 57 9.23 5.63 -0.92
C PHE A 57 9.92 5.95 -2.25
N LEU A 58 10.05 7.23 -2.58
CA LEU A 58 10.76 7.63 -3.79
C LEU A 58 12.28 7.45 -3.65
N LEU A 59 12.84 7.89 -2.52
CA LEU A 59 14.29 7.98 -2.34
C LEU A 59 14.92 6.64 -1.96
N PHE A 60 14.23 5.81 -1.17
CA PHE A 60 14.84 4.67 -0.50
C PHE A 60 14.41 3.30 -1.05
N SER A 61 13.42 3.21 -1.96
CA SER A 61 12.96 1.90 -2.47
C SER A 61 14.04 1.17 -3.27
N ILE A 62 14.77 1.85 -4.14
CA ILE A 62 15.87 1.24 -4.90
C ILE A 62 17.04 0.87 -3.97
N PRO A 63 17.56 1.77 -3.09
CA PRO A 63 18.54 1.40 -2.07
C PRO A 63 18.11 0.20 -1.20
N ALA A 64 16.83 0.09 -0.85
CA ALA A 64 16.29 -1.05 -0.09
C ALA A 64 16.39 -2.36 -0.89
N GLY A 65 16.11 -2.32 -2.19
CA GLY A 65 16.29 -3.46 -3.09
C GLY A 65 17.74 -3.92 -3.18
N ILE A 66 18.67 -2.97 -3.28
CA ILE A 66 20.12 -3.25 -3.26
C ILE A 66 20.53 -3.84 -1.91
N LEU A 67 20.07 -3.26 -0.82
CA LEU A 67 20.36 -3.76 0.52
C LEU A 67 19.92 -5.22 0.72
N MET A 68 18.75 -5.59 0.16
CA MET A 68 18.27 -6.97 0.21
C MET A 68 19.24 -7.96 -0.43
N ASN A 69 19.92 -7.58 -1.51
CA ASN A 69 20.90 -8.44 -2.16
C ASN A 69 22.10 -8.72 -1.25
N TYR A 70 22.49 -7.77 -0.40
CA TYR A 70 23.62 -7.95 0.53
C TYR A 70 23.27 -8.73 1.80
N ILE A 71 22.11 -8.47 2.41
CA ILE A 71 21.78 -9.05 3.71
C ILE A 71 20.68 -10.10 3.68
N GLY A 72 20.00 -10.28 2.53
CA GLY A 72 18.86 -11.19 2.34
C GLY A 72 17.51 -10.55 2.71
N ARG A 73 16.44 -11.17 2.22
CA ARG A 73 15.05 -10.67 2.35
C ARG A 73 14.57 -10.68 3.80
N ARG A 74 14.75 -11.81 4.49
CA ARG A 74 14.34 -11.98 5.89
C ARG A 74 15.04 -11.00 6.82
N LYS A 75 16.35 -10.82 6.66
CA LYS A 75 17.13 -9.87 7.48
C LYS A 75 16.71 -8.43 7.19
N THR A 76 16.37 -8.09 5.95
CA THR A 76 15.84 -6.78 5.58
C THR A 76 14.49 -6.52 6.24
N VAL A 77 13.58 -7.51 6.27
CA VAL A 77 12.31 -7.40 7.03
C VAL A 77 12.58 -7.21 8.52
N LEU A 78 13.48 -7.97 9.13
CA LEU A 78 13.84 -7.80 10.55
C LEU A 78 14.42 -6.42 10.84
N LEU A 79 15.28 -5.90 9.97
CA LEU A 79 15.82 -4.54 10.06
C LEU A 79 14.70 -3.49 9.98
N SER A 80 13.76 -3.67 9.07
CA SER A 80 12.61 -2.76 8.91
C SER A 80 11.75 -2.72 10.18
N LEU A 81 11.44 -3.89 10.75
CA LEU A 81 10.68 -4.01 12.00
C LEU A 81 11.43 -3.35 13.17
N PHE A 82 12.76 -3.51 13.24
CA PHE A 82 13.58 -2.85 14.25
C PHE A 82 13.53 -1.32 14.10
N ILE A 83 13.71 -0.78 12.89
CA ILE A 83 13.60 0.67 12.62
C ILE A 83 12.18 1.18 12.96
N THR A 84 11.15 0.42 12.62
CA THR A 84 9.75 0.74 12.99
C THR A 84 9.59 0.79 14.52
N THR A 85 10.16 -0.17 15.27
CA THR A 85 10.12 -0.15 16.74
C THR A 85 10.77 1.11 17.29
N VAL A 86 11.95 1.49 16.77
CA VAL A 86 12.64 2.73 17.18
C VAL A 86 11.80 3.96 16.85
N SER A 87 11.16 4.00 15.68
CA SER A 87 10.29 5.11 15.30
C SER A 87 9.12 5.29 16.27
N LEU A 88 8.46 4.18 16.67
CA LEU A 88 7.33 4.19 17.60
C LEU A 88 7.74 4.56 19.04
N LEU A 89 9.02 4.34 19.40
CA LEU A 89 9.53 4.70 20.73
C LEU A 89 9.77 6.20 20.91
N ILE A 90 10.14 6.92 19.85
CA ILE A 90 10.48 8.35 19.90
C ILE A 90 9.35 9.20 20.50
N PRO A 91 8.08 9.11 20.06
CA PRO A 91 6.98 9.88 20.62
C PRO A 91 6.72 9.63 22.10
N LEU A 92 7.08 8.46 22.61
CA LEU A 92 6.94 8.09 24.02
C LEU A 92 8.03 8.70 24.88
N LEU A 93 9.23 8.89 24.34
CA LEU A 93 10.36 9.48 25.05
C LEU A 93 10.31 11.00 25.02
N ARG A 94 9.93 11.58 23.89
CA ARG A 94 9.93 13.02 23.72
C ARG A 94 8.89 13.46 22.69
N TYR A 95 7.81 14.08 23.17
CA TYR A 95 6.72 14.56 22.35
C TYR A 95 6.94 16.02 21.97
N GLU A 96 7.67 16.24 20.90
CA GLU A 96 7.94 17.54 20.29
C GLU A 96 7.82 17.42 18.77
N PHE A 97 7.44 18.49 18.09
CA PHE A 97 7.19 18.49 16.66
C PHE A 97 8.37 17.93 15.84
N VAL A 98 9.60 18.35 16.14
CA VAL A 98 10.81 17.88 15.43
C VAL A 98 11.04 16.38 15.67
N MET A 99 10.82 15.90 16.90
CA MET A 99 10.95 14.48 17.23
C MET A 99 9.89 13.64 16.53
N MET A 100 8.68 14.17 16.38
CA MET A 100 7.63 13.54 15.59
C MET A 100 8.01 13.43 14.11
N LEU A 101 8.59 14.48 13.51
CA LEU A 101 9.09 14.42 12.14
C LEU A 101 10.19 13.36 11.97
N ILE A 102 11.12 13.25 12.93
CA ILE A 102 12.14 12.19 12.94
C ILE A 102 11.49 10.80 13.07
N SER A 103 10.53 10.65 13.97
CA SER A 103 9.77 9.42 14.15
C SER A 103 9.11 8.99 12.83
N PHE A 104 8.37 9.89 12.18
CA PHE A 104 7.70 9.58 10.91
C PHE A 104 8.67 9.38 9.74
N SER A 105 9.83 10.06 9.73
CA SER A 105 10.89 9.74 8.78
C SER A 105 11.39 8.30 8.95
N LEU A 106 11.67 7.88 10.18
CA LEU A 106 12.10 6.51 10.47
C LEU A 106 11.00 5.49 10.17
N LEU A 107 9.74 5.83 10.48
CA LEU A 107 8.59 4.99 10.13
C LEU A 107 8.51 4.81 8.60
N GLY A 108 8.73 5.89 7.85
CA GLY A 108 8.78 5.85 6.38
C GLY A 108 9.90 4.94 5.87
N ILE A 109 11.12 5.09 6.36
CA ILE A 109 12.27 4.24 6.00
C ILE A 109 11.97 2.77 6.33
N GLY A 110 11.51 2.49 7.56
CA GLY A 110 11.11 1.16 7.98
C GLY A 110 10.04 0.56 7.07
N ASN A 111 9.00 1.34 6.74
CA ASN A 111 7.92 0.88 5.88
C ASN A 111 8.37 0.60 4.45
N VAL A 112 9.26 1.42 3.87
CA VAL A 112 9.85 1.17 2.55
C VAL A 112 10.63 -0.14 2.54
N LEU A 113 11.54 -0.34 3.50
CA LEU A 113 12.28 -1.59 3.65
C LEU A 113 11.34 -2.78 3.76
N LEU A 114 10.28 -2.65 4.54
CA LEU A 114 9.28 -3.70 4.74
C LEU A 114 8.53 -4.01 3.45
N GLN A 115 8.01 -3.01 2.74
CA GLN A 115 7.27 -3.21 1.50
C GLN A 115 8.14 -3.78 0.37
N VAL A 116 9.39 -3.34 0.26
CA VAL A 116 10.31 -3.82 -0.76
C VAL A 116 10.70 -5.29 -0.49
N SER A 117 10.93 -5.68 0.76
CA SER A 117 11.44 -7.01 1.11
C SER A 117 10.35 -8.05 1.35
N LEU A 118 9.18 -7.65 1.84
CA LEU A 118 8.13 -8.58 2.24
C LEU A 118 7.49 -9.29 1.03
N ASN A 119 7.28 -8.58 -0.08
CA ASN A 119 6.71 -9.16 -1.29
C ASN A 119 7.57 -10.31 -1.85
N PRO A 120 8.87 -10.15 -2.10
CA PRO A 120 9.72 -11.25 -2.53
C PRO A 120 9.92 -12.32 -1.43
N LEU A 121 9.87 -11.95 -0.14
CA LEU A 121 9.94 -12.94 0.95
C LEU A 121 8.73 -13.88 0.93
N VAL A 122 7.51 -13.36 0.67
CA VAL A 122 6.31 -14.20 0.48
C VAL A 122 6.51 -15.20 -0.65
N SER A 123 7.16 -14.79 -1.76
CA SER A 123 7.43 -15.69 -2.89
C SER A 123 8.40 -16.82 -2.58
N ASN A 124 9.17 -16.75 -1.49
CA ASN A 124 9.99 -17.86 -1.02
C ASN A 124 9.18 -18.89 -0.21
N VAL A 125 8.06 -18.46 0.38
CA VAL A 125 7.24 -19.29 1.28
C VAL A 125 6.11 -19.98 0.53
N VAL A 126 5.53 -19.32 -0.48
CA VAL A 126 4.39 -19.82 -1.25
C VAL A 126 4.77 -20.15 -2.69
N SER A 127 3.97 -21.00 -3.34
CA SER A 127 4.15 -21.29 -4.76
C SER A 127 3.71 -20.11 -5.63
N GLU A 128 4.23 -20.02 -6.85
CA GLU A 128 3.92 -18.97 -7.82
C GLU A 128 2.41 -18.84 -8.08
N ILE A 129 1.69 -19.97 -8.15
CA ILE A 129 0.23 -20.01 -8.36
C ILE A 129 -0.52 -19.30 -7.22
N HIS A 130 -0.02 -19.39 -5.98
CA HIS A 130 -0.66 -18.81 -4.79
C HIS A 130 -0.09 -17.44 -4.39
N LEU A 131 0.89 -16.91 -5.12
CA LEU A 131 1.56 -15.65 -4.75
C LEU A 131 0.58 -14.49 -4.72
N ALA A 132 -0.22 -14.28 -5.77
CA ALA A 132 -1.19 -13.18 -5.82
C ALA A 132 -2.22 -13.27 -4.69
N SER A 133 -2.74 -14.47 -4.41
CA SER A 133 -3.67 -14.71 -3.30
C SER A 133 -3.04 -14.39 -1.94
N SER A 134 -1.80 -14.82 -1.72
CA SER A 134 -1.08 -14.59 -0.46
C SER A 134 -0.74 -13.11 -0.26
N LEU A 135 -0.37 -12.39 -1.32
CA LEU A 135 -0.15 -10.95 -1.28
C LEU A 135 -1.46 -10.19 -1.02
N SER A 136 -2.59 -10.64 -1.60
CA SER A 136 -3.91 -10.05 -1.31
C SER A 136 -4.33 -10.28 0.14
N LEU A 137 -4.05 -11.46 0.70
CA LEU A 137 -4.24 -11.73 2.13
C LEU A 137 -3.36 -10.81 3.00
N GLY A 138 -2.11 -10.59 2.60
CA GLY A 138 -1.22 -9.64 3.27
C GLY A 138 -1.78 -8.22 3.25
N GLN A 139 -2.31 -7.75 2.12
CA GLN A 139 -2.95 -6.42 2.02
C GLN A 139 -4.23 -6.33 2.85
N PHE A 140 -5.00 -7.42 2.98
CA PHE A 140 -6.15 -7.48 3.90
C PHE A 140 -5.71 -7.29 5.35
N ILE A 141 -4.66 -8.00 5.78
CA ILE A 141 -4.12 -7.90 7.14
C ILE A 141 -3.55 -6.49 7.40
N LYS A 142 -2.86 -5.90 6.42
CA LYS A 142 -2.44 -4.50 6.46
C LYS A 142 -3.65 -3.57 6.66
N GLY A 143 -4.71 -3.78 5.89
CA GLY A 143 -5.93 -2.98 5.98
C GLY A 143 -6.61 -3.03 7.34
N ILE A 144 -6.54 -4.18 8.04
CA ILE A 144 -7.03 -4.29 9.44
C ILE A 144 -6.24 -3.36 10.36
N ALA A 145 -4.91 -3.32 10.23
CA ALA A 145 -4.07 -2.43 11.05
C ALA A 145 -4.40 -0.96 10.78
N SER A 146 -4.55 -0.58 9.51
CA SER A 146 -4.93 0.77 9.09
C SER A 146 -6.29 1.19 9.66
N PHE A 147 -7.27 0.26 9.68
CA PHE A 147 -8.59 0.48 10.26
C PHE A 147 -8.56 0.59 11.79
N LEU A 148 -7.74 -0.21 12.46
CA LEU A 148 -7.63 -0.21 13.92
C LEU A 148 -6.92 1.05 14.45
N ALA A 149 -6.01 1.65 13.70
CA ALA A 149 -5.21 2.79 14.16
C ALA A 149 -6.07 3.96 14.69
N PRO A 150 -7.04 4.52 13.95
CA PRO A 150 -7.87 5.61 14.47
C PRO A 150 -8.77 5.16 15.62
N LEU A 151 -9.23 3.90 15.66
CA LEU A 151 -10.06 3.37 16.73
C LEU A 151 -9.28 3.27 18.04
N ILE A 152 -8.04 2.75 17.99
CA ILE A 152 -7.16 2.66 19.16
C ILE A 152 -6.80 4.06 19.66
N ALA A 153 -6.46 4.99 18.76
CA ALA A 153 -6.15 6.37 19.12
C ALA A 153 -7.34 7.07 19.80
N SER A 154 -8.53 6.93 19.23
CA SER A 154 -9.76 7.49 19.80
C SER A 154 -10.09 6.88 21.15
N TRP A 155 -10.01 5.56 21.28
CA TRP A 155 -10.22 4.86 22.56
C TRP A 155 -9.21 5.34 23.61
N ALA A 156 -7.94 5.43 23.28
CA ALA A 156 -6.89 5.88 24.19
C ALA A 156 -7.10 7.34 24.61
N ALA A 157 -7.47 8.22 23.68
CA ALA A 157 -7.79 9.62 23.98
C ALA A 157 -8.98 9.75 24.93
N LEU A 158 -10.04 8.93 24.76
CA LEU A 158 -11.25 8.97 25.58
C LEU A 158 -11.07 8.32 26.97
N THR A 159 -10.29 7.24 27.07
CA THR A 159 -10.15 6.47 28.31
C THR A 159 -8.94 6.84 29.16
N MET A 160 -7.83 7.17 28.49
CA MET A 160 -6.55 7.49 29.12
C MET A 160 -6.19 8.98 29.02
N ASN A 161 -7.03 9.75 28.33
CA ASN A 161 -6.81 11.18 28.04
C ASN A 161 -5.49 11.45 27.29
N GLU A 162 -4.97 10.41 26.57
CA GLU A 162 -3.70 10.45 25.88
C GLU A 162 -3.73 9.56 24.62
N TRP A 163 -3.86 10.15 23.45
CA TRP A 163 -3.93 9.40 22.19
C TRP A 163 -2.63 8.65 21.85
N ARG A 164 -1.50 9.06 22.42
CA ARG A 164 -0.18 8.46 22.18
C ARG A 164 -0.05 7.05 22.75
N GLU A 165 -0.96 6.60 23.60
CA GLU A 165 -1.01 5.21 24.09
C GLU A 165 -1.24 4.17 22.98
N LEU A 166 -1.55 4.62 21.78
CA LEU A 166 -1.52 3.82 20.56
C LEU A 166 -0.10 3.31 20.23
N TYR A 167 0.97 4.11 20.51
CA TYR A 167 2.35 3.72 20.19
C TYR A 167 2.84 2.47 20.95
N PRO A 168 2.65 2.34 22.27
CA PRO A 168 2.97 1.10 23.00
C PRO A 168 2.30 -0.14 22.43
N VAL A 169 1.02 -0.03 22.04
CA VAL A 169 0.27 -1.14 21.45
C VAL A 169 0.92 -1.60 20.14
N PHE A 170 1.22 -0.66 19.26
CA PHE A 170 1.86 -0.97 17.97
C PHE A 170 3.31 -1.45 18.14
N MET A 171 4.04 -0.90 19.11
CA MET A 171 5.38 -1.35 19.45
C MET A 171 5.38 -2.80 19.94
N LEU A 172 4.44 -3.18 20.80
CA LEU A 172 4.29 -4.56 21.26
C LEU A 172 4.04 -5.53 20.11
N ILE A 173 3.15 -5.19 19.17
CA ILE A 173 2.86 -6.01 17.98
C ILE A 173 4.12 -6.14 17.10
N THR A 174 4.88 -5.05 16.94
CA THR A 174 6.13 -5.08 16.17
C THR A 174 7.17 -5.97 16.82
N LEU A 175 7.32 -5.92 18.15
CA LEU A 175 8.22 -6.82 18.90
C LEU A 175 7.82 -8.29 18.75
N VAL A 176 6.52 -8.59 18.83
CA VAL A 176 6.02 -9.96 18.59
C VAL A 176 6.34 -10.41 17.16
N SER A 177 6.22 -9.49 16.17
CA SER A 177 6.59 -9.79 14.78
C SER A 177 8.10 -10.06 14.63
N ILE A 178 8.95 -9.27 15.28
CA ILE A 178 10.42 -9.48 15.30
C ILE A 178 10.76 -10.86 15.88
N ILE A 179 10.18 -11.19 17.04
CA ILE A 179 10.41 -12.48 17.71
C ILE A 179 9.92 -13.62 16.80
N GLY A 180 8.69 -13.54 16.31
CA GLY A 180 8.10 -14.57 15.45
C GLY A 180 8.93 -14.82 14.19
N LEU A 181 9.31 -13.76 13.47
CA LEU A 181 10.13 -13.88 12.26
C LEU A 181 11.58 -14.26 12.60
N GLY A 182 12.10 -13.80 13.74
CA GLY A 182 13.44 -14.10 14.22
C GLY A 182 13.67 -15.59 14.48
N PHE A 183 12.66 -16.31 14.99
CA PHE A 183 12.73 -17.76 15.21
C PHE A 183 12.31 -18.60 13.99
N THR A 184 11.80 -17.96 12.93
CA THR A 184 11.36 -18.66 11.72
C THR A 184 12.51 -18.79 10.74
N SER A 185 12.90 -20.00 10.37
CA SER A 185 13.88 -20.23 9.29
C SER A 185 13.17 -20.21 7.94
N ILE A 186 13.56 -19.27 7.08
CA ILE A 186 13.07 -19.17 5.69
C ILE A 186 14.26 -19.42 4.79
N GLU A 187 14.19 -20.44 3.95
CA GLU A 187 15.20 -20.70 2.92
C GLU A 187 15.11 -19.60 1.86
N GLU A 188 16.15 -18.82 1.74
CA GLU A 188 16.32 -17.86 0.66
C GLU A 188 17.22 -18.51 -0.40
N LEU A 189 16.79 -18.44 -1.65
CA LEU A 189 17.68 -18.81 -2.75
C LEU A 189 18.79 -17.75 -2.77
N ASP A 190 20.04 -18.20 -2.84
CA ASP A 190 21.21 -17.31 -2.96
C ASP A 190 21.21 -16.70 -4.39
N ASP A 191 20.28 -15.81 -4.64
CA ASP A 191 20.23 -14.99 -5.87
C ASP A 191 21.22 -13.82 -5.80
N TYR A 192 22.38 -14.05 -5.17
CA TYR A 192 23.48 -13.07 -5.13
C TYR A 192 24.14 -12.97 -6.50
N SER A 193 23.55 -12.21 -7.41
CA SER A 193 24.27 -11.84 -8.63
C SER A 193 25.15 -10.61 -8.35
N GLU A 194 26.45 -10.72 -8.68
CA GLU A 194 27.43 -9.60 -8.57
C GLU A 194 27.06 -8.33 -9.38
N SER A 195 25.86 -8.25 -9.96
CA SER A 195 25.46 -7.14 -10.82
C SER A 195 24.67 -6.03 -10.11
N ASP A 196 25.01 -5.72 -8.85
CA ASP A 196 24.30 -4.77 -8.00
C ASP A 196 24.59 -3.30 -8.31
N SER A 197 24.63 -2.96 -9.57
CA SER A 197 24.77 -1.55 -9.97
C SER A 197 23.41 -0.97 -10.36
N LEU A 198 23.24 0.34 -10.16
CA LEU A 198 22.12 1.13 -10.71
C LEU A 198 21.87 0.84 -12.21
N LYS A 199 22.87 0.33 -12.92
CA LYS A 199 22.75 -0.18 -14.31
C LYS A 199 21.79 -1.35 -14.42
N SER A 200 21.65 -2.21 -13.39
CA SER A 200 20.70 -3.32 -13.39
C SER A 200 19.25 -2.80 -13.40
N TYR A 201 18.96 -1.78 -12.61
CA TYR A 201 17.65 -1.11 -12.60
C TYR A 201 17.32 -0.44 -13.94
N GLY A 202 18.32 0.21 -14.58
CA GLY A 202 18.18 0.76 -15.94
C GLY A 202 17.84 -0.32 -16.98
N LYS A 203 18.48 -1.48 -16.92
CA LYS A 203 18.18 -2.62 -17.78
C LYS A 203 16.79 -3.19 -17.53
N LEU A 204 16.34 -3.25 -16.27
CA LEU A 204 14.97 -3.67 -15.94
C LEU A 204 13.93 -2.69 -16.49
N LEU A 205 14.15 -1.38 -16.36
CA LEU A 205 13.28 -0.35 -16.93
C LEU A 205 13.20 -0.42 -18.47
N SER A 206 14.20 -0.98 -19.16
CA SER A 206 14.11 -1.19 -20.61
C SER A 206 13.15 -2.33 -21.00
N LYS A 207 12.81 -3.23 -20.09
CA LYS A 207 11.88 -4.34 -20.35
C LYS A 207 10.42 -3.83 -20.41
N PRO A 208 9.67 -4.13 -21.48
CA PRO A 208 8.30 -3.60 -21.66
C PRO A 208 7.35 -3.97 -20.53
N LEU A 209 7.39 -5.21 -20.04
CA LEU A 209 6.52 -5.67 -18.95
C LEU A 209 6.74 -4.86 -17.68
N ILE A 210 8.01 -4.59 -17.32
CA ILE A 210 8.38 -3.80 -16.15
C ILE A 210 7.78 -2.39 -16.23
N ARG A 211 7.95 -1.71 -17.38
CA ARG A 211 7.40 -0.36 -17.58
C ARG A 211 5.88 -0.34 -17.51
N LEU A 212 5.23 -1.29 -18.19
CA LEU A 212 3.77 -1.37 -18.22
C LEU A 212 3.21 -1.60 -16.81
N VAL A 213 3.78 -2.53 -16.06
CA VAL A 213 3.33 -2.82 -14.70
C VAL A 213 3.67 -1.68 -13.74
N TRP A 214 4.83 -1.04 -13.87
CA TRP A 214 5.21 0.12 -13.06
C TRP A 214 4.22 1.27 -13.23
N ILE A 215 3.90 1.64 -14.48
CA ILE A 215 2.85 2.65 -14.75
C ILE A 215 1.49 2.18 -14.20
N GLY A 216 1.18 0.88 -14.30
CA GLY A 216 -0.03 0.29 -13.70
C GLY A 216 -0.10 0.49 -12.19
N ILE A 217 1.02 0.32 -11.49
CA ILE A 217 1.12 0.58 -10.04
C ILE A 217 0.97 2.08 -9.74
N VAL A 218 1.61 2.95 -10.52
CA VAL A 218 1.45 4.41 -10.41
C VAL A 218 -0.03 4.80 -10.55
N CYS A 219 -0.71 4.28 -11.56
CA CYS A 219 -2.13 4.55 -11.79
C CYS A 219 -3.01 4.00 -10.66
N HIS A 220 -2.74 2.76 -10.22
CA HIS A 220 -3.48 2.13 -9.11
C HIS A 220 -3.39 2.96 -7.82
N VAL A 221 -2.17 3.34 -7.43
CA VAL A 221 -1.94 4.12 -6.20
C VAL A 221 -2.47 5.55 -6.35
N GLY A 222 -2.33 6.14 -7.55
CA GLY A 222 -2.93 7.44 -7.86
C GLY A 222 -4.45 7.43 -7.73
N ILE A 223 -5.12 6.38 -8.20
CA ILE A 223 -6.57 6.19 -8.03
C ILE A 223 -6.91 5.99 -6.55
N ASP A 224 -6.15 5.16 -5.84
CA ASP A 224 -6.39 4.85 -4.42
C ASP A 224 -6.35 6.10 -3.54
N VAL A 225 -5.27 6.86 -3.63
CA VAL A 225 -5.12 8.13 -2.91
C VAL A 225 -6.11 9.18 -3.41
N GLY A 226 -6.31 9.24 -4.72
CA GLY A 226 -7.20 10.21 -5.34
C GLY A 226 -8.66 10.04 -4.93
N ILE A 227 -9.20 8.80 -4.88
CA ILE A 227 -10.56 8.54 -4.40
C ILE A 227 -10.70 8.93 -2.93
N ASN A 228 -9.70 8.59 -2.11
CA ASN A 228 -9.72 8.91 -0.69
C ASN A 228 -9.80 10.43 -0.44
N LEU A 229 -9.12 11.23 -1.26
CA LEU A 229 -9.16 12.70 -1.19
C LEU A 229 -10.43 13.30 -1.81
N THR A 230 -10.93 12.71 -2.91
CA THR A 230 -12.03 13.27 -3.69
C THR A 230 -13.40 12.87 -3.13
N ALA A 231 -13.54 11.66 -2.57
CA ALA A 231 -14.82 11.19 -2.06
C ALA A 231 -15.43 12.12 -1.02
N PRO A 232 -14.74 12.57 0.04
CA PRO A 232 -15.30 13.54 0.99
C PRO A 232 -15.71 14.86 0.31
N LYS A 233 -14.92 15.35 -0.64
CA LYS A 233 -15.21 16.59 -1.36
C LYS A 233 -16.47 16.49 -2.22
N LEU A 234 -16.74 15.32 -2.81
CA LEU A 234 -17.98 15.07 -3.56
C LEU A 234 -19.21 15.07 -2.65
N PHE A 235 -19.09 14.58 -1.40
CA PHE A 235 -20.18 14.64 -0.42
C PHE A 235 -20.48 16.07 -0.03
N ILE A 236 -19.46 16.91 0.15
CA ILE A 236 -19.63 18.34 0.42
C ILE A 236 -20.25 19.03 -0.78
N GLU A 237 -19.69 18.84 -1.99
CA GLU A 237 -20.12 19.53 -3.21
C GLU A 237 -21.56 19.17 -3.60
N ARG A 238 -21.94 17.88 -3.50
CA ARG A 238 -23.23 17.39 -4.04
C ARG A 238 -24.34 17.29 -3.02
N LEU A 239 -24.00 17.02 -1.76
CA LEU A 239 -24.99 16.80 -0.70
C LEU A 239 -25.01 17.90 0.36
N GLY A 240 -24.09 18.86 0.29
CA GLY A 240 -23.97 19.92 1.29
C GLY A 240 -23.52 19.45 2.68
N PHE A 241 -22.82 18.31 2.75
CA PHE A 241 -22.34 17.76 4.03
C PHE A 241 -21.32 18.67 4.67
N THR A 242 -21.23 18.62 6.01
CA THR A 242 -20.13 19.24 6.74
C THR A 242 -18.84 18.46 6.49
N VAL A 243 -17.69 19.06 6.70
CA VAL A 243 -16.39 18.39 6.56
C VAL A 243 -16.29 17.16 7.48
N ALA A 244 -16.87 17.23 8.68
CA ALA A 244 -16.88 16.13 9.63
C ALA A 244 -17.71 14.95 9.12
N ASP A 245 -18.92 15.19 8.63
CA ASP A 245 -19.80 14.13 8.10
C ASP A 245 -19.23 13.51 6.80
N ALA A 246 -18.64 14.34 5.94
CA ALA A 246 -18.04 13.90 4.69
C ALA A 246 -16.81 12.99 4.88
N SER A 247 -16.13 13.07 6.03
CA SER A 247 -14.97 12.22 6.33
C SER A 247 -15.30 10.72 6.32
N MET A 248 -16.56 10.35 6.58
CA MET A 248 -17.04 8.96 6.51
C MET A 248 -16.90 8.35 5.11
N ALA A 249 -16.90 9.14 4.04
CA ALA A 249 -16.74 8.65 2.68
C ALA A 249 -15.40 7.93 2.48
N GLY A 250 -14.31 8.48 3.03
CA GLY A 250 -13.00 7.83 3.03
C GLY A 250 -13.00 6.51 3.80
N SER A 251 -13.63 6.48 4.96
CA SER A 251 -13.73 5.27 5.80
C SER A 251 -14.47 4.14 5.08
N ILE A 252 -15.56 4.45 4.37
CA ILE A 252 -16.33 3.46 3.59
C ILE A 252 -15.48 2.90 2.46
N TYR A 253 -14.74 3.74 1.76
CA TYR A 253 -13.83 3.29 0.70
C TYR A 253 -12.75 2.35 1.25
N PHE A 254 -12.08 2.72 2.35
CA PHE A 254 -11.05 1.87 2.96
C PHE A 254 -11.61 0.55 3.50
N LEU A 255 -12.77 0.57 4.15
CA LEU A 255 -13.44 -0.65 4.59
C LEU A 255 -13.74 -1.58 3.42
N SER A 256 -14.32 -1.03 2.35
CA SER A 256 -14.63 -1.77 1.13
C SER A 256 -13.38 -2.35 0.48
N ARG A 257 -12.30 -1.58 0.40
CA ARG A 257 -11.00 -2.03 -0.11
C ARG A 257 -10.44 -3.17 0.73
N THR A 258 -10.51 -3.06 2.06
CA THR A 258 -10.03 -4.11 2.97
C THR A 258 -10.82 -5.40 2.78
N VAL A 259 -12.14 -5.33 2.72
CA VAL A 259 -13.01 -6.48 2.40
C VAL A 259 -12.70 -7.03 0.99
N GLY A 260 -12.48 -6.14 0.02
CA GLY A 260 -12.07 -6.51 -1.33
C GLY A 260 -10.77 -7.30 -1.39
N CYS A 261 -9.78 -6.96 -0.55
CA CYS A 261 -8.54 -7.74 -0.43
C CYS A 261 -8.81 -9.17 0.09
N LEU A 262 -9.71 -9.34 1.05
CA LEU A 262 -10.10 -10.66 1.54
C LEU A 262 -10.82 -11.47 0.45
N ILE A 263 -11.77 -10.85 -0.26
CA ILE A 263 -12.45 -11.47 -1.40
C ILE A 263 -11.42 -11.93 -2.44
N GLY A 264 -10.45 -11.07 -2.77
CA GLY A 264 -9.39 -11.39 -3.72
C GLY A 264 -8.47 -12.51 -3.23
N ALA A 265 -8.12 -12.52 -1.95
CA ALA A 265 -7.30 -13.58 -1.35
C ALA A 265 -7.96 -14.96 -1.52
N VAL A 266 -9.28 -15.03 -1.41
CA VAL A 266 -10.04 -16.28 -1.64
C VAL A 266 -10.23 -16.54 -3.13
N ALA A 267 -10.69 -15.55 -3.90
CA ALA A 267 -11.02 -15.73 -5.32
C ALA A 267 -9.78 -16.12 -6.16
N LEU A 268 -8.61 -15.56 -5.86
CA LEU A 268 -7.35 -15.85 -6.56
C LEU A 268 -6.80 -17.26 -6.28
N GLN A 269 -7.39 -18.02 -5.37
CA GLN A 269 -7.09 -19.46 -5.21
C GLN A 269 -7.76 -20.31 -6.29
N TYR A 270 -8.88 -19.83 -6.86
CA TYR A 270 -9.73 -20.57 -7.80
C TYR A 270 -9.78 -19.94 -9.18
N MET A 271 -9.36 -18.68 -9.31
CA MET A 271 -9.42 -17.90 -10.55
C MET A 271 -8.03 -17.42 -10.98
N ALA A 272 -7.74 -17.53 -12.29
CA ALA A 272 -6.50 -16.99 -12.85
C ALA A 272 -6.36 -15.49 -12.58
N PRO A 273 -5.18 -15.02 -12.12
CA PRO A 273 -4.94 -13.61 -11.74
C PRO A 273 -5.32 -12.62 -12.85
N ASP A 274 -5.02 -12.92 -14.12
CA ASP A 274 -5.34 -12.05 -15.25
C ASP A 274 -6.85 -11.90 -15.49
N ARG A 275 -7.64 -12.96 -15.21
CA ARG A 275 -9.09 -12.89 -15.30
C ARG A 275 -9.67 -12.05 -14.17
N PHE A 276 -9.18 -12.24 -12.94
CA PHE A 276 -9.60 -11.46 -11.79
C PHE A 276 -9.22 -9.98 -11.95
N PHE A 277 -7.99 -9.69 -12.39
CA PHE A 277 -7.53 -8.33 -12.70
C PHE A 277 -8.46 -7.62 -13.68
N ARG A 278 -8.89 -8.31 -14.75
CA ARG A 278 -9.81 -7.73 -15.72
C ARG A 278 -11.16 -7.34 -15.11
N TRP A 279 -11.76 -8.23 -14.31
CA TRP A 279 -13.03 -7.92 -13.64
C TRP A 279 -12.88 -6.78 -12.63
N SER A 280 -11.77 -6.77 -11.87
CA SER A 280 -11.45 -5.69 -10.93
C SER A 280 -11.34 -4.33 -11.63
N VAL A 281 -10.59 -4.27 -12.73
CA VAL A 281 -10.39 -3.01 -13.48
C VAL A 281 -11.67 -2.56 -14.19
N LEU A 282 -12.44 -3.47 -14.75
CA LEU A 282 -13.76 -3.11 -15.35
C LEU A 282 -14.71 -2.59 -14.27
N GLY A 283 -14.80 -3.27 -13.12
CA GLY A 283 -15.59 -2.80 -11.98
C GLY A 283 -15.16 -1.41 -11.51
N LEU A 284 -13.85 -1.18 -11.40
CA LEU A 284 -13.28 0.12 -11.07
C LEU A 284 -13.67 1.20 -12.09
N LEU A 285 -13.53 0.92 -13.39
CA LEU A 285 -13.87 1.87 -14.46
C LEU A 285 -15.36 2.22 -14.45
N PHE A 286 -16.24 1.20 -14.39
CA PHE A 286 -17.69 1.44 -14.33
C PHE A 286 -18.10 2.19 -13.07
N ALA A 287 -17.47 1.91 -11.95
CA ALA A 287 -17.76 2.63 -10.72
C ALA A 287 -17.25 4.08 -10.76
N LEU A 288 -16.10 4.39 -11.39
CA LEU A 288 -15.67 5.78 -11.61
C LEU A 288 -16.63 6.54 -12.51
N ILE A 289 -17.12 5.90 -13.58
CA ILE A 289 -18.17 6.47 -14.43
C ILE A 289 -19.44 6.68 -13.58
N GLY A 290 -19.86 5.70 -12.80
CA GLY A 290 -21.01 5.80 -11.91
C GLY A 290 -20.86 6.93 -10.89
N LEU A 291 -19.63 7.15 -10.35
CA LEU A 291 -19.35 8.24 -9.44
C LEU A 291 -19.55 9.62 -10.08
N SER A 292 -19.35 9.75 -11.38
CA SER A 292 -19.61 10.99 -12.10
C SER A 292 -21.12 11.34 -12.16
N PHE A 293 -22.00 10.34 -12.07
CA PHE A 293 -23.46 10.48 -12.13
C PHE A 293 -24.17 10.20 -10.79
N ALA A 294 -23.44 10.00 -9.71
CA ALA A 294 -24.00 9.76 -8.39
C ALA A 294 -24.28 11.09 -7.68
N PHE A 295 -25.55 11.40 -7.43
CA PHE A 295 -26.01 12.63 -6.78
C PHE A 295 -26.83 12.38 -5.52
N THR A 296 -27.09 11.11 -5.17
CA THR A 296 -27.73 10.75 -3.90
C THR A 296 -26.76 10.03 -2.97
N LEU A 297 -27.05 10.04 -1.67
CA LEU A 297 -26.22 9.42 -0.66
C LEU A 297 -26.04 7.92 -0.91
N GLU A 298 -27.12 7.22 -1.24
CA GLU A 298 -27.07 5.78 -1.50
C GLU A 298 -26.24 5.47 -2.74
N GLN A 299 -26.37 6.25 -3.81
CA GLN A 299 -25.59 6.08 -5.03
C GLN A 299 -24.09 6.26 -4.74
N LEU A 300 -23.71 7.31 -4.00
CA LEU A 300 -22.32 7.55 -3.63
C LEU A 300 -21.75 6.40 -2.80
N TYR A 301 -22.50 5.90 -1.81
CA TYR A 301 -22.05 4.76 -1.00
C TYR A 301 -21.88 3.49 -1.84
N VAL A 302 -22.88 3.12 -2.65
CA VAL A 302 -22.78 1.92 -3.50
C VAL A 302 -21.59 2.01 -4.45
N VAL A 303 -21.38 3.15 -5.06
CA VAL A 303 -20.25 3.34 -5.99
C VAL A 303 -18.91 3.27 -5.26
N LEU A 304 -18.78 3.88 -4.06
CA LEU A 304 -17.55 3.78 -3.26
C LEU A 304 -17.25 2.35 -2.83
N LEU A 305 -18.29 1.55 -2.49
CA LEU A 305 -18.12 0.13 -2.19
C LEU A 305 -17.57 -0.63 -3.40
N VAL A 306 -18.12 -0.42 -4.59
CA VAL A 306 -17.63 -1.06 -5.83
C VAL A 306 -16.22 -0.60 -6.19
N LEU A 307 -15.91 0.69 -6.02
CA LEU A 307 -14.57 1.25 -6.22
C LEU A 307 -13.54 0.60 -5.30
N GLY A 308 -13.85 0.49 -4.01
CA GLY A 308 -12.95 -0.11 -3.03
C GLY A 308 -12.65 -1.58 -3.37
N VAL A 309 -13.69 -2.40 -3.64
CA VAL A 309 -13.50 -3.81 -4.03
C VAL A 309 -12.74 -3.91 -5.35
N GLY A 310 -13.08 -3.08 -6.35
CA GLY A 310 -12.41 -3.10 -7.67
C GLY A 310 -10.93 -2.73 -7.59
N ASN A 311 -10.57 -1.77 -6.74
CA ASN A 311 -9.18 -1.33 -6.59
C ASN A 311 -8.33 -2.26 -5.70
N ALA A 312 -8.94 -3.04 -4.82
CA ALA A 312 -8.29 -3.75 -3.71
C ALA A 312 -7.10 -4.64 -4.10
N ASN A 313 -7.22 -5.40 -5.20
CA ASN A 313 -6.29 -6.48 -5.52
C ASN A 313 -5.35 -6.16 -6.69
N ILE A 314 -5.48 -4.98 -7.29
CA ILE A 314 -4.71 -4.59 -8.48
C ILE A 314 -3.21 -4.65 -8.18
N PHE A 315 -2.75 -4.07 -7.07
CA PHE A 315 -1.35 -4.10 -6.66
C PHE A 315 -0.83 -5.53 -6.50
N SER A 316 -1.56 -6.38 -5.76
CA SER A 316 -1.14 -7.76 -5.47
C SER A 316 -0.97 -8.59 -6.73
N ILE A 317 -1.84 -8.39 -7.72
CA ILE A 317 -1.78 -9.08 -9.00
C ILE A 317 -0.60 -8.56 -9.84
N LEU A 318 -0.44 -7.25 -9.93
CA LEU A 318 0.63 -6.64 -10.72
C LEU A 318 2.01 -7.00 -10.18
N ILE A 319 2.22 -6.91 -8.85
CA ILE A 319 3.50 -7.25 -8.24
C ILE A 319 3.79 -8.75 -8.35
N SER A 320 2.80 -9.63 -8.15
CA SER A 320 2.99 -11.06 -8.30
C SER A 320 3.39 -11.45 -9.72
N LYS A 321 2.80 -10.79 -10.73
CA LYS A 321 3.09 -11.05 -12.14
C LYS A 321 4.55 -10.73 -12.49
N VAL A 322 5.07 -9.60 -12.06
CA VAL A 322 6.49 -9.25 -12.33
C VAL A 322 7.46 -10.06 -11.49
N LEU A 323 7.13 -10.39 -10.24
CA LEU A 323 7.97 -11.26 -9.40
C LEU A 323 8.08 -12.68 -9.95
N ASN A 324 7.02 -13.19 -10.59
CA ASN A 324 7.03 -14.49 -11.25
C ASN A 324 7.78 -14.46 -12.59
N ALA A 325 7.62 -13.37 -13.36
CA ALA A 325 8.29 -13.21 -14.67
C ALA A 325 9.81 -13.00 -14.55
N PHE A 326 10.28 -12.42 -13.44
CA PHE A 326 11.70 -12.14 -13.19
C PHE A 326 12.14 -12.79 -11.87
N SER A 327 12.09 -14.13 -11.85
CA SER A 327 12.34 -14.93 -10.65
C SER A 327 13.77 -14.81 -10.11
N ASP A 328 14.74 -14.52 -10.96
CA ASP A 328 16.16 -14.31 -10.67
C ASP A 328 16.49 -12.89 -10.16
N LYS A 329 15.55 -11.92 -10.30
CA LYS A 329 15.74 -10.50 -9.96
C LYS A 329 14.63 -9.93 -9.09
N LYS A 330 14.05 -10.76 -8.23
CA LYS A 330 12.90 -10.38 -7.40
C LYS A 330 13.16 -9.18 -6.51
N ASN A 331 14.39 -9.02 -6.02
CA ASN A 331 14.76 -7.92 -5.13
C ASN A 331 14.77 -6.58 -5.86
N GLU A 332 15.43 -6.52 -7.02
CA GLU A 332 15.50 -5.34 -7.86
C GLU A 332 14.12 -4.98 -8.41
N VAL A 333 13.38 -5.98 -8.87
CA VAL A 333 12.01 -5.79 -9.36
C VAL A 333 11.12 -5.23 -8.26
N SER A 334 11.17 -5.79 -7.05
CA SER A 334 10.39 -5.27 -5.93
C SER A 334 10.78 -3.83 -5.59
N GLY A 335 12.08 -3.54 -5.45
CA GLY A 335 12.56 -2.17 -5.20
C GLY A 335 12.06 -1.18 -6.25
N LEU A 336 12.12 -1.56 -7.54
CA LEU A 336 11.66 -0.72 -8.64
C LEU A 336 10.13 -0.54 -8.62
N MET A 337 9.36 -1.59 -8.40
CA MET A 337 7.90 -1.52 -8.39
C MET A 337 7.38 -0.65 -7.24
N ILE A 338 8.01 -0.70 -6.08
CA ILE A 338 7.62 0.10 -4.90
C ILE A 338 7.86 1.61 -5.13
N THR A 339 8.81 2.01 -6.00
CA THR A 339 8.90 3.43 -6.38
C THR A 339 7.60 3.94 -7.02
N GLY A 340 6.82 3.05 -7.65
CA GLY A 340 5.51 3.39 -8.25
C GLY A 340 4.46 3.88 -7.23
N LEU A 341 4.69 3.70 -5.91
CA LEU A 341 3.82 4.27 -4.88
C LEU A 341 3.85 5.81 -4.87
N CYS A 342 4.85 6.44 -5.53
CA CYS A 342 4.85 7.88 -5.81
C CYS A 342 3.64 8.33 -6.66
N GLY A 343 2.91 7.38 -7.27
CA GLY A 343 1.65 7.64 -8.00
C GLY A 343 0.64 8.43 -7.18
N GLY A 344 0.60 8.22 -5.86
CA GLY A 344 -0.23 9.03 -4.97
C GLY A 344 0.03 10.53 -5.12
N ALA A 345 1.29 10.94 -5.09
CA ALA A 345 1.66 12.35 -5.28
C ALA A 345 1.45 12.81 -6.74
N LEU A 346 1.78 11.97 -7.72
CA LEU A 346 1.69 12.31 -9.15
C LEU A 346 0.25 12.57 -9.63
N PHE A 347 -0.75 11.95 -9.02
CA PHE A 347 -2.15 12.14 -9.38
C PHE A 347 -2.78 13.34 -8.65
N VAL A 348 -2.41 13.57 -7.40
CA VAL A 348 -3.05 14.60 -6.55
C VAL A 348 -2.85 16.01 -7.13
N LEU A 349 -1.66 16.32 -7.66
CA LEU A 349 -1.39 17.63 -8.24
C LEU A 349 -2.25 17.91 -9.49
N PRO A 350 -2.27 17.07 -10.54
CA PRO A 350 -3.16 17.26 -11.68
C PRO A 350 -4.65 17.28 -11.31
N MET A 351 -5.07 16.46 -10.34
CA MET A 351 -6.45 16.46 -9.84
C MET A 351 -6.84 17.82 -9.29
N GLY A 352 -5.99 18.43 -8.46
CA GLY A 352 -6.23 19.76 -7.91
C GLY A 352 -6.33 20.80 -9.04
N ILE A 353 -5.34 20.85 -9.93
CA ILE A 353 -5.30 21.82 -11.04
C ILE A 353 -6.55 21.72 -11.93
N VAL A 354 -6.95 20.50 -12.32
CA VAL A 354 -8.10 20.33 -13.22
C VAL A 354 -9.41 20.61 -12.47
N SER A 355 -9.50 20.25 -11.17
CA SER A 355 -10.69 20.59 -10.35
C SER A 355 -10.85 22.10 -10.18
N ASP A 356 -9.77 22.82 -9.92
CA ASP A 356 -9.78 24.28 -9.81
C ASP A 356 -10.14 24.94 -11.14
N TRP A 357 -9.65 24.39 -12.26
CA TRP A 357 -9.95 24.92 -13.60
C TRP A 357 -11.41 24.74 -14.01
N ILE A 358 -12.06 23.65 -13.57
CA ILE A 358 -13.48 23.34 -13.89
C ILE A 358 -14.42 23.87 -12.80
N ASP A 359 -13.90 24.32 -11.65
CA ASP A 359 -14.64 24.68 -10.44
C ASP A 359 -15.55 23.52 -9.94
N SER A 360 -15.05 22.30 -10.03
CA SER A 360 -15.78 21.08 -9.61
C SER A 360 -14.83 19.90 -9.38
N GLN A 361 -15.21 19.00 -8.47
CA GLN A 361 -14.51 17.72 -8.26
C GLN A 361 -14.62 16.77 -9.47
N ALA A 362 -15.42 17.10 -10.49
CA ALA A 362 -15.40 16.41 -11.77
C ALA A 362 -13.98 16.40 -12.40
N GLY A 363 -13.18 17.45 -12.19
CA GLY A 363 -11.78 17.51 -12.62
C GLY A 363 -10.93 16.38 -12.03
N SER A 364 -11.07 16.10 -10.74
CA SER A 364 -10.44 14.96 -10.10
C SER A 364 -10.86 13.64 -10.73
N LEU A 365 -12.16 13.46 -11.01
CA LEU A 365 -12.67 12.22 -11.62
C LEU A 365 -12.13 12.00 -13.04
N ILE A 366 -11.88 13.05 -13.81
CA ILE A 366 -11.25 12.96 -15.14
C ILE A 366 -9.85 12.36 -15.02
N ILE A 367 -9.03 12.88 -14.10
CA ILE A 367 -7.65 12.38 -13.89
C ILE A 367 -7.66 10.93 -13.42
N LEU A 368 -8.53 10.58 -12.47
CA LEU A 368 -8.72 9.19 -12.03
C LEU A 368 -9.17 8.28 -13.17
N GLY A 369 -10.04 8.78 -14.04
CA GLY A 369 -10.50 8.11 -15.26
C GLY A 369 -9.34 7.77 -16.21
N VAL A 370 -8.38 8.67 -16.41
CA VAL A 370 -7.17 8.41 -17.21
C VAL A 370 -6.39 7.23 -16.64
N GLY A 371 -6.20 7.17 -15.32
CA GLY A 371 -5.55 6.04 -14.66
C GLY A 371 -6.31 4.72 -14.86
N ALA A 372 -7.65 4.75 -14.74
CA ALA A 372 -8.48 3.57 -14.92
C ALA A 372 -8.49 3.07 -16.38
N LEU A 373 -8.45 3.98 -17.35
CA LEU A 373 -8.31 3.65 -18.77
C LEU A 373 -6.96 2.97 -19.05
N TYR A 374 -5.87 3.45 -18.43
CA TYR A 374 -4.58 2.78 -18.54
C TYR A 374 -4.61 1.36 -17.96
N LEU A 375 -5.19 1.17 -16.78
CA LEU A 375 -5.35 -0.17 -16.18
C LEU A 375 -6.20 -1.09 -17.07
N THR A 376 -7.23 -0.55 -17.72
CA THR A 376 -8.06 -1.29 -18.67
C THR A 376 -7.25 -1.71 -19.90
N TYR A 377 -6.46 -0.81 -20.45
CA TYR A 377 -5.51 -1.12 -21.54
C TYR A 377 -4.53 -2.25 -21.10
N LEU A 378 -3.94 -2.14 -19.91
CA LEU A 378 -3.03 -3.14 -19.36
C LEU A 378 -3.69 -4.51 -19.22
N SER A 379 -4.96 -4.56 -18.78
CA SER A 379 -5.75 -5.79 -18.69
C SER A 379 -5.96 -6.44 -20.07
N GLY A 380 -6.18 -5.62 -21.10
CA GLY A 380 -6.25 -6.07 -22.50
C GLY A 380 -4.92 -6.60 -23.03
N TYR A 381 -3.83 -5.97 -22.65
CA TYR A 381 -2.47 -6.41 -22.99
C TYR A 381 -2.17 -7.79 -22.39
N PHE A 382 -2.46 -8.02 -21.12
CA PHE A 382 -2.26 -9.33 -20.48
C PHE A 382 -3.10 -10.44 -21.13
N LYS A 383 -4.31 -10.11 -21.58
CA LYS A 383 -5.15 -11.09 -22.33
C LYS A 383 -4.51 -11.55 -23.64
N LYS A 384 -3.85 -10.64 -24.34
CA LYS A 384 -3.23 -10.93 -25.65
C LYS A 384 -1.89 -11.65 -25.51
N HIS A 385 -1.24 -11.52 -24.36
CA HIS A 385 0.09 -12.07 -24.09
C HIS A 385 0.05 -12.90 -22.80
N PRO A 386 -0.67 -14.04 -22.75
CA PRO A 386 -0.77 -14.88 -21.56
C PRO A 386 0.59 -15.49 -21.18
N ASP A 387 1.41 -15.79 -22.19
CA ASP A 387 2.76 -16.35 -22.05
C ASP A 387 3.79 -15.22 -22.19
N LEU A 388 3.78 -14.25 -21.25
CA LEU A 388 4.84 -13.24 -21.21
C LEU A 388 6.17 -13.94 -20.94
N PRO A 389 7.22 -13.70 -21.75
CA PRO A 389 8.44 -14.46 -21.68
C PRO A 389 9.07 -14.39 -20.29
N GLN A 390 9.36 -15.58 -19.76
CA GLN A 390 10.34 -15.79 -18.73
C GLN A 390 11.71 -15.60 -19.41
N GLU A 391 12.17 -14.36 -19.59
CA GLU A 391 13.53 -14.03 -20.05
C GLU A 391 14.38 -13.55 -18.90
#